data_a5841b89b76ceb179d04f89de2b46929
#
_entry.id   a5841b89b76ceb179d04f89de2b46929
#
_cell.length_a   1.000
_cell.length_b   1.000
_cell.length_c   1.000
_cell.angle_alpha   90.00
_cell.angle_beta   90.00
_cell.angle_gamma   90.00
#
_symmetry.space_group_name_H-M   'P 1'
#
loop_
_entity.id
_entity.type
_entity.pdbx_description
1 polymer ?
#
loop_
_entity_poly.entity_id
_entity_poly.type
_entity_poly.pdbx_seq_one_letter_code
_entity_poly.pdbx_strand_id
1 'polypeptide(L)'
;MNNTNFQEPIKTFVGLDYEGLKSLTDESRKVRGNRMIDENHLKSFKSYSEKQIRSMPAITVNERTGRLIDGQHRVLAIVEMIEEGILPKDFIFDAMLIDIPEEDERTEVMDANNNFKRN
;
A
#
# COMPACT_ATOMS: atom_id res chain seq x y z
N MET A 1 1.99 -10.53 35.88
CA MET A 1 2.32 -10.20 35.31
C MET A 1 2.40 -9.81 34.28
N ASN A 2 2.61 -9.73 34.04
CA ASN A 2 2.78 -9.20 33.26
C ASN A 2 2.59 -9.33 32.06
N ASN A 3 2.09 -9.09 31.74
CA ASN A 3 1.59 -9.05 30.66
C ASN A 3 2.11 -8.37 29.58
N THR A 4 3.01 -7.80 29.60
CA THR A 4 3.75 -7.06 28.66
C THR A 4 4.20 -7.90 27.49
N ASN A 5 4.20 -9.19 27.67
CA ASN A 5 4.60 -10.12 26.61
C ASN A 5 3.61 -10.16 25.47
N PHE A 6 2.44 -9.61 25.68
CA PHE A 6 1.38 -9.69 24.69
C PHE A 6 1.09 -8.35 24.04
N GLN A 7 2.01 -7.45 24.14
CA GLN A 7 1.80 -6.20 23.43
C GLN A 7 1.76 -6.47 21.93
N GLU A 8 0.74 -5.94 21.31
CA GLU A 8 0.66 -6.02 19.87
C GLU A 8 1.78 -5.19 19.25
N PRO A 9 2.27 -5.58 18.07
CA PRO A 9 3.24 -4.77 17.36
C PRO A 9 2.69 -3.36 17.20
N ILE A 10 3.54 -2.37 17.45
CA ILE A 10 3.15 -0.98 17.25
C ILE A 10 3.05 -0.76 15.76
N LYS A 11 1.85 -0.38 15.31
CA LYS A 11 1.64 -0.03 13.92
C LYS A 11 1.93 1.45 13.74
N THR A 12 2.84 1.76 12.86
CA THR A 12 3.20 3.13 12.57
C THR A 12 2.55 3.54 11.26
N PHE A 13 1.84 4.67 11.28
CA PHE A 13 1.25 5.22 10.07
C PHE A 13 1.98 6.47 9.67
N VAL A 14 2.24 6.62 8.38
CA VAL A 14 2.87 7.82 7.82
C VAL A 14 2.06 8.26 6.62
N GLY A 15 2.08 9.56 6.33
CA GLY A 15 1.47 10.08 5.13
C GLY A 15 2.50 10.14 4.03
N LEU A 16 2.17 9.59 2.86
CA LEU A 16 3.04 9.64 1.70
C LEU A 16 2.51 10.65 0.70
N ASP A 17 3.41 11.51 0.23
CA ASP A 17 3.08 12.44 -0.83
C ASP A 17 3.30 11.78 -2.19
N TYR A 18 3.13 12.55 -3.27
CA TYR A 18 3.28 12.02 -4.62
C TYR A 18 4.66 11.34 -4.80
N GLU A 19 5.74 11.97 -4.35
CA GLU A 19 7.08 11.40 -4.54
C GLU A 19 7.23 10.08 -3.80
N GLY A 20 6.72 10.02 -2.58
CA GLY A 20 6.76 8.78 -1.81
C GLY A 20 5.96 7.67 -2.47
N LEU A 21 4.74 8.00 -2.93
CA LEU A 21 3.90 7.02 -3.61
C LEU A 21 4.51 6.58 -4.94
N LYS A 22 5.05 7.53 -5.71
CA LYS A 22 5.67 7.23 -7.01
C LYS A 22 6.84 6.28 -6.84
N SER A 23 7.64 6.47 -5.80
CA SER A 23 8.79 5.60 -5.54
C SER A 23 8.37 4.14 -5.35
N LEU A 24 7.17 3.91 -4.82
CA LEU A 24 6.68 2.55 -4.59
C LEU A 24 6.24 1.85 -5.88
N THR A 25 6.14 2.56 -7.00
CA THR A 25 5.83 1.95 -8.28
C THR A 25 7.08 1.40 -8.99
N ASP A 26 8.27 1.67 -8.45
CA ASP A 26 9.51 1.19 -9.02
C ASP A 26 9.64 -0.32 -8.86
N GLU A 27 10.25 -0.97 -9.85
CA GLU A 27 10.43 -2.42 -9.82
C GLU A 27 11.18 -2.90 -8.57
N SER A 28 12.14 -2.09 -8.09
CA SER A 28 12.92 -2.46 -6.92
C SER A 28 12.08 -2.51 -5.64
N ARG A 29 10.89 -1.92 -5.66
CA ARG A 29 9.99 -1.89 -4.51
C ARG A 29 8.91 -2.97 -4.58
N LYS A 30 8.95 -3.83 -5.58
CA LYS A 30 7.97 -4.91 -5.71
C LYS A 30 8.46 -6.16 -5.03
N VAL A 31 7.55 -6.82 -4.33
CA VAL A 31 7.83 -8.10 -3.69
C VAL A 31 7.57 -9.21 -4.71
N ARG A 32 8.50 -10.15 -4.78
CA ARG A 32 8.33 -11.31 -5.64
C ARG A 32 7.07 -12.08 -5.22
N GLY A 33 6.25 -12.44 -6.17
CA GLY A 33 5.00 -13.15 -5.89
C GLY A 33 3.79 -12.26 -5.78
N ASN A 34 3.96 -10.95 -5.89
CA ASN A 34 2.82 -10.05 -5.93
C ASN A 34 2.10 -10.22 -7.28
N ARG A 35 0.80 -9.90 -7.27
CA ARG A 35 -0.01 -10.06 -8.48
C ARG A 35 0.41 -9.05 -9.54
N MET A 36 0.16 -9.41 -10.80
CA MET A 36 0.31 -8.45 -11.89
C MET A 36 -0.78 -7.39 -11.78
N ILE A 37 -0.49 -6.21 -12.33
CA ILE A 37 -1.47 -5.14 -12.36
C ILE A 37 -2.65 -5.55 -13.25
N ASP A 38 -3.85 -5.44 -12.70
CA ASP A 38 -5.09 -5.70 -13.41
C ASP A 38 -5.64 -4.35 -13.88
N GLU A 39 -5.66 -4.15 -15.19
CA GLU A 39 -6.07 -2.87 -15.76
C GLU A 39 -7.53 -2.52 -15.43
N ASN A 40 -8.40 -3.51 -15.36
CA ASN A 40 -9.80 -3.25 -15.00
C ASN A 40 -9.92 -2.79 -13.55
N HIS A 41 -9.15 -3.43 -12.67
CA HIS A 41 -9.13 -3.05 -11.27
C HIS A 41 -8.57 -1.63 -11.10
N LEU A 42 -7.52 -1.32 -11.87
CA LEU A 42 -6.93 0.01 -11.85
C LEU A 42 -7.95 1.06 -12.30
N LYS A 43 -8.66 0.80 -13.40
CA LYS A 43 -9.69 1.70 -13.89
C LYS A 43 -10.79 1.93 -12.86
N SER A 44 -11.15 0.87 -12.14
CA SER A 44 -12.17 0.96 -11.10
C SER A 44 -11.76 1.97 -10.03
N PHE A 45 -10.52 1.88 -9.54
CA PHE A 45 -10.03 2.84 -8.57
C PHE A 45 -9.98 4.27 -9.12
N LYS A 46 -9.59 4.41 -10.38
CA LYS A 46 -9.48 5.74 -10.99
C LYS A 46 -10.83 6.39 -11.22
N SER A 47 -11.92 5.64 -11.11
CA SER A 47 -13.27 6.21 -11.22
C SER A 47 -13.79 6.76 -9.89
N TYR A 48 -13.07 6.53 -8.79
CA TYR A 48 -13.49 6.99 -7.47
C TYR A 48 -13.30 8.49 -7.33
N SER A 49 -14.16 9.11 -6.50
CA SER A 49 -13.98 10.51 -6.14
C SER A 49 -12.81 10.66 -5.18
N GLU A 50 -12.33 11.88 -5.01
CA GLU A 50 -11.27 12.14 -4.04
C GLU A 50 -11.68 11.67 -2.65
N LYS A 51 -12.93 11.89 -2.26
CA LYS A 51 -13.43 11.47 -0.95
C LYS A 51 -13.36 9.95 -0.81
N GLN A 52 -13.74 9.23 -1.86
CA GLN A 52 -13.67 7.77 -1.84
C GLN A 52 -12.24 7.27 -1.74
N ILE A 53 -11.31 7.90 -2.48
CA ILE A 53 -9.91 7.55 -2.40
C ILE A 53 -9.38 7.77 -0.98
N ARG A 54 -9.73 8.91 -0.36
CA ARG A 54 -9.26 9.22 1.00
C ARG A 54 -9.78 8.24 2.05
N SER A 55 -10.90 7.60 1.78
CA SER A 55 -11.49 6.65 2.74
C SER A 55 -11.02 5.22 2.52
N MET A 56 -10.18 4.96 1.52
CA MET A 56 -9.64 3.62 1.31
C MET A 56 -8.64 3.26 2.42
N PRO A 57 -8.51 1.96 2.70
CA PRO A 57 -7.54 1.52 3.70
C PRO A 57 -6.12 1.95 3.34
N ALA A 58 -5.29 2.17 4.34
CA ALA A 58 -3.89 2.49 4.14
C ALA A 58 -3.19 1.36 3.38
N ILE A 59 -2.19 1.73 2.59
CA ILE A 59 -1.31 0.73 1.99
C ILE A 59 -0.34 0.23 3.05
N THR A 60 0.32 -0.90 2.78
CA THR A 60 1.27 -1.49 3.73
C THR A 60 2.65 -1.55 3.09
N VAL A 61 3.65 -1.04 3.81
CA VAL A 61 5.03 -0.99 3.35
C VAL A 61 5.92 -1.63 4.41
N ASN A 62 6.86 -2.47 3.97
CA ASN A 62 7.85 -3.01 4.88
C ASN A 62 8.95 -1.96 5.05
N GLU A 63 9.01 -1.37 6.24
CA GLU A 63 9.99 -0.29 6.46
C GLU A 63 11.43 -0.79 6.40
N ARG A 64 11.64 -2.08 6.65
CA ARG A 64 12.99 -2.65 6.63
C ARG A 64 13.59 -2.65 5.22
N THR A 65 12.77 -2.90 4.20
CA THR A 65 13.24 -2.99 2.82
C THR A 65 12.72 -1.85 1.93
N GLY A 66 11.69 -1.13 2.38
CA GLY A 66 11.03 -0.13 1.58
C GLY A 66 10.09 -0.71 0.53
N ARG A 67 9.82 -2.01 0.57
CA ARG A 67 8.98 -2.66 -0.44
C ARG A 67 7.52 -2.60 -0.07
N LEU A 68 6.69 -2.52 -1.11
CA LEU A 68 5.24 -2.46 -0.97
C LEU A 68 4.68 -3.87 -0.75
N ILE A 69 3.97 -4.05 0.35
CA ILE A 69 3.38 -5.34 0.71
C ILE A 69 1.94 -5.43 0.21
N ASP A 70 1.18 -4.35 0.35
CA ASP A 70 -0.24 -4.37 -0.01
C ASP A 70 -0.64 -3.00 -0.55
N GLY A 71 -1.43 -3.00 -1.62
CA GLY A 71 -1.99 -1.79 -2.17
C GLY A 71 -1.40 -1.34 -3.49
N GLN A 72 -0.82 -2.23 -4.27
CA GLN A 72 -0.16 -1.81 -5.52
C GLN A 72 -1.12 -1.13 -6.49
N HIS A 73 -2.38 -1.59 -6.58
CA HIS A 73 -3.36 -0.94 -7.45
C HIS A 73 -3.74 0.43 -6.92
N ARG A 74 -3.89 0.56 -5.59
CA ARG A 74 -4.19 1.86 -4.99
C ARG A 74 -3.07 2.86 -5.22
N VAL A 75 -1.83 2.42 -5.01
CA VAL A 75 -0.68 3.30 -5.22
C VAL A 75 -0.62 3.78 -6.66
N LEU A 76 -0.71 2.85 -7.60
CA LEU A 76 -0.62 3.19 -9.01
C LEU A 76 -1.77 4.11 -9.45
N ALA A 77 -2.99 3.81 -9.00
CA ALA A 77 -4.15 4.64 -9.32
C ALA A 77 -3.97 6.07 -8.81
N ILE A 78 -3.54 6.20 -7.55
CA ILE A 78 -3.35 7.53 -6.95
C ILE A 78 -2.28 8.30 -7.68
N VAL A 79 -1.14 7.65 -7.98
CA VAL A 79 -0.05 8.30 -8.71
C VAL A 79 -0.54 8.82 -10.06
N GLU A 80 -1.24 7.98 -10.81
CA GLU A 80 -1.76 8.38 -12.12
C GLU A 80 -2.78 9.48 -12.01
N MET A 81 -3.66 9.42 -11.00
CA MET A 81 -4.68 10.45 -10.80
C MET A 81 -4.06 11.81 -10.45
N ILE A 82 -2.97 11.80 -9.70
CA ILE A 82 -2.24 13.04 -9.43
C ILE A 82 -1.61 13.57 -10.72
N GLU A 83 -1.00 12.69 -11.49
CA GLU A 83 -0.35 13.08 -12.76
C GLU A 83 -1.36 13.63 -13.76
N GLU A 84 -2.56 13.11 -13.74
CA GLU A 84 -3.65 13.54 -14.64
C GLU A 84 -4.43 14.74 -14.13
N GLY A 85 -4.08 15.26 -12.96
CA GLY A 85 -4.74 16.41 -12.38
C GLY A 85 -6.09 16.12 -11.73
N ILE A 86 -6.44 14.84 -11.56
CA ILE A 86 -7.69 14.45 -10.91
C ILE A 86 -7.59 14.62 -9.40
N LEU A 87 -6.43 14.29 -8.84
CA LEU A 87 -6.14 14.54 -7.43
C LEU A 87 -5.16 15.69 -7.31
N PRO A 88 -5.21 16.45 -6.21
CA PRO A 88 -4.28 17.58 -6.05
C PRO A 88 -2.84 17.11 -5.91
N LYS A 89 -1.92 17.98 -6.30
CA LYS A 89 -0.47 17.65 -6.26
C LYS A 89 0.04 17.45 -4.85
N ASP A 90 -0.62 18.03 -3.87
CA ASP A 90 -0.25 17.90 -2.46
C ASP A 90 -1.04 16.81 -1.75
N PHE A 91 -1.68 15.93 -2.51
CA PHE A 91 -2.44 14.82 -1.95
C PHE A 91 -1.52 13.91 -1.12
N ILE A 92 -2.01 13.53 0.07
CA ILE A 92 -1.27 12.65 0.99
C ILE A 92 -2.11 11.41 1.23
N PHE A 93 -1.50 10.24 1.15
CA PHE A 93 -2.17 8.98 1.42
C PHE A 93 -1.45 8.22 2.52
N ASP A 94 -2.21 7.55 3.38
CA ASP A 94 -1.65 6.86 4.54
C ASP A 94 -1.02 5.54 4.18
N ALA A 95 0.13 5.29 4.75
CA ALA A 95 0.82 4.00 4.66
C ALA A 95 1.03 3.46 6.07
N MET A 96 0.74 2.19 6.25
CA MET A 96 1.06 1.48 7.48
C MET A 96 2.42 0.83 7.31
N LEU A 97 3.34 1.12 8.22
CA LEU A 97 4.67 0.53 8.19
C LEU A 97 4.69 -0.73 9.04
N ILE A 98 5.25 -1.79 8.48
CA ILE A 98 5.53 -3.02 9.22
C ILE A 98 7.03 -3.26 9.17
N ASP A 99 7.52 -4.08 10.09
CA ASP A 99 8.94 -4.36 10.17
C ASP A 99 9.11 -5.88 10.20
N ILE A 100 9.33 -6.46 9.03
CA ILE A 100 9.49 -7.91 8.89
C ILE A 100 10.76 -8.22 8.12
N PRO A 101 11.34 -9.41 8.34
CA PRO A 101 12.49 -9.85 7.54
C PRO A 101 12.10 -9.98 6.08
N GLU A 102 13.07 -9.76 5.22
CA GLU A 102 12.84 -9.82 3.77
C GLU A 102 12.26 -11.18 3.36
N GLU A 103 12.73 -12.25 3.98
CA GLU A 103 12.27 -13.59 3.64
C GLU A 103 10.80 -13.83 3.96
N ASP A 104 10.20 -13.01 4.80
CA ASP A 104 8.78 -13.13 5.15
C ASP A 104 7.87 -12.29 4.27
N GLU A 105 8.43 -11.45 3.42
CA GLU A 105 7.62 -10.54 2.60
C GLU A 105 6.67 -11.28 1.69
N ARG A 106 7.12 -12.35 1.08
CA ARG A 106 6.29 -13.10 0.14
C ARG A 106 5.05 -13.67 0.83
N THR A 107 5.24 -14.21 2.03
CA THR A 107 4.12 -14.75 2.81
C THR A 107 3.13 -13.65 3.16
N GLU A 108 3.63 -12.48 3.57
CA GLU A 108 2.76 -11.36 3.90
C GLU A 108 1.95 -10.89 2.69
N VAL A 109 2.58 -10.81 1.52
CA VAL A 109 1.89 -10.44 0.29
C VAL A 109 0.79 -11.45 -0.03
N MET A 110 1.08 -12.73 0.10
CA MET A 110 0.10 -13.77 -0.20
C MET A 110 -1.06 -13.72 0.78
N ASP A 111 -0.78 -13.50 2.06
CA ASP A 111 -1.84 -13.39 3.06
C ASP A 111 -2.74 -12.18 2.79
N ALA A 112 -2.16 -11.05 2.44
CA ALA A 112 -2.95 -9.86 2.11
C ALA A 112 -3.85 -10.12 0.90
N ASN A 113 -3.32 -10.76 -0.13
CA ASN A 113 -4.10 -11.07 -1.33
C ASN A 113 -5.24 -12.05 -1.02
N ASN A 114 -4.97 -13.05 -0.19
CA ASN A 114 -5.98 -14.03 0.17
C ASN A 114 -7.09 -13.40 1.01
N ASN A 115 -6.73 -12.56 1.96
CA ASN A 115 -7.72 -11.87 2.78
C ASN A 115 -8.62 -11.00 1.92
N PHE A 116 -8.05 -10.35 0.95
CA PHE A 116 -8.81 -9.52 0.02
C PHE A 116 -9.80 -10.35 -0.79
N LYS A 117 -9.40 -11.54 -1.19
CA LYS A 117 -10.24 -12.41 -2.02
C LYS A 117 -11.41 -13.04 -1.28
N ARG A 118 -11.37 -13.03 0.04
CA ARG A 118 -12.42 -13.65 0.83
C ARG A 118 -13.71 -12.88 0.85
N ASN A 119 -13.70 -11.69 0.41
CA ASN A 119 -14.93 -10.88 0.43
C ASN A 119 -15.84 -11.16 -0.72
#